data_76f5ec59b3d2788b3365928adb0de4fe
#
_entry.id   76f5ec59b3d2788b3365928adb0de4fe
#
_cell.length_a   1.000
_cell.length_b   1.000
_cell.length_c   1.000
_cell.angle_alpha   90.00
_cell.angle_beta   90.00
_cell.angle_gamma   90.00
#
_symmetry.space_group_name_H-M   'P 1'
#
loop_
_entity.id
_entity.type
_entity.pdbx_description
1 polymer ?
#
loop_
_entity_poly.entity_id
_entity_poly.type
_entity_poly.pdbx_seq_one_letter_code
_entity_poly.pdbx_strand_id
1 'polypeptide(L)'
;RRQRQMCIRDRVQGEIRWMKQHLGRLCRQKHVRTPLAQFAAKSYQSPSPYGNVLIMSPWNYPVLLTLEPLVDAIAAGNTAVVKPSAYAPVSANVLKDLLEECFPPEYVAVVLGGREENQALLQEKFDKIFSTGSVAVGKQVMESAARHLTPVTLELGGKSPCIVEKSSKIRLAARRIVFGKFINCGSNLLCWIT
;
A
#
# COMPACT_ATOMS: atom_id res chain seq x y z
N ARG A 1 12.36 7.25 20.53
CA ARG A 1 11.08 6.52 20.42
C ARG A 1 9.90 7.45 20.07
N ARG A 2 9.64 8.58 20.80
CA ARG A 2 8.52 9.52 20.52
C ARG A 2 8.53 10.09 19.10
N GLN A 3 9.66 10.51 18.55
CA GLN A 3 9.75 11.08 17.19
C GLN A 3 9.39 10.09 16.08
N ARG A 4 9.72 8.78 16.22
CA ARG A 4 9.36 7.77 15.21
C ARG A 4 7.85 7.50 15.17
N GLN A 5 7.20 7.48 16.33
CA GLN A 5 5.74 7.29 16.40
C GLN A 5 4.97 8.48 15.83
N MET A 6 5.48 9.71 16.02
CA MET A 6 4.88 10.90 15.41
C MET A 6 4.93 10.84 13.87
N CYS A 7 6.06 10.47 13.27
CA CYS A 7 6.18 10.42 11.81
C CYS A 7 5.20 9.43 11.15
N ILE A 8 4.99 8.24 11.72
CA ILE A 8 4.05 7.23 11.16
C ILE A 8 2.61 7.70 11.30
N ARG A 9 2.22 8.16 12.48
CA ARG A 9 0.89 8.71 12.76
C ARG A 9 0.60 9.92 11.88
N ASP A 10 1.55 10.84 11.76
CA ASP A 10 1.38 12.08 11.01
C ASP A 10 1.22 11.81 9.50
N ARG A 11 1.88 10.78 8.98
CA ARG A 11 1.73 10.36 7.57
C ARG A 11 0.34 9.83 7.29
N VAL A 12 -0.13 8.84 8.05
CA VAL A 12 -1.50 8.30 7.90
C VAL A 12 -2.56 9.38 8.07
N GLN A 13 -2.41 10.25 9.08
CA GLN A 13 -3.32 11.39 9.26
C GLN A 13 -3.23 12.40 8.11
N GLY A 14 -2.04 12.61 7.57
CA GLY A 14 -1.82 13.44 6.40
C GLY A 14 -2.57 12.91 5.19
N GLU A 15 -2.46 11.60 4.92
CA GLU A 15 -3.18 10.91 3.84
C GLU A 15 -4.69 11.02 3.99
N ILE A 16 -5.21 10.74 5.18
CA ILE A 16 -6.65 10.89 5.46
C ILE A 16 -7.13 12.33 5.21
N ARG A 17 -6.36 13.33 5.68
CA ARG A 17 -6.73 14.75 5.45
C ARG A 17 -6.71 15.10 3.97
N TRP A 18 -5.66 14.68 3.27
CA TRP A 18 -5.53 14.92 1.84
C TRP A 18 -6.67 14.27 1.08
N MET A 19 -6.97 13.01 1.37
CA MET A 19 -8.06 12.27 0.74
C MET A 19 -9.39 12.96 0.98
N LYS A 20 -9.71 13.36 2.23
CA LYS A 20 -10.94 14.10 2.56
C LYS A 20 -11.08 15.40 1.76
N GLN A 21 -9.99 16.14 1.55
CA GLN A 21 -10.00 17.39 0.80
C GLN A 21 -10.16 17.18 -0.71
N HIS A 22 -9.72 16.05 -1.24
CA HIS A 22 -9.66 15.81 -2.69
C HIS A 22 -10.70 14.81 -3.19
N LEU A 23 -11.37 14.08 -2.30
CA LEU A 23 -12.31 13.00 -2.65
C LEU A 23 -13.37 13.47 -3.63
N GLY A 24 -14.03 14.61 -3.36
CA GLY A 24 -15.05 15.15 -4.26
C GLY A 24 -14.55 15.48 -5.67
N ARG A 25 -13.25 15.79 -5.83
CA ARG A 25 -12.63 15.99 -7.14
C ARG A 25 -12.28 14.67 -7.81
N LEU A 26 -11.80 13.70 -7.02
CA LEU A 26 -11.40 12.39 -7.52
C LEU A 26 -12.59 11.57 -8.02
N CYS A 27 -13.73 11.70 -7.36
CA CYS A 27 -14.98 10.99 -7.73
C CYS A 27 -15.77 11.64 -8.89
N ARG A 28 -15.34 12.82 -9.37
CA ARG A 28 -16.05 13.50 -10.45
C ARG A 28 -15.87 12.81 -11.78
N GLN A 29 -16.96 12.74 -12.53
CA GLN A 29 -16.91 12.41 -13.96
C GLN A 29 -16.11 13.49 -14.71
N LYS A 30 -15.24 13.06 -15.62
CA LYS A 30 -14.45 13.93 -16.49
C LYS A 30 -14.95 13.80 -17.92
N HIS A 31 -15.41 14.91 -18.48
CA HIS A 31 -15.71 14.95 -19.91
C HIS A 31 -14.43 14.75 -20.72
N VAL A 32 -14.51 13.89 -21.73
CA VAL A 32 -13.45 13.65 -22.70
C VAL A 32 -13.94 13.96 -24.10
N ARG A 33 -13.00 14.15 -25.03
CA ARG A 33 -13.34 14.46 -26.41
C ARG A 33 -14.09 13.29 -27.06
N THR A 34 -15.27 13.55 -27.58
CA THR A 34 -16.05 12.58 -28.33
C THR A 34 -15.51 12.49 -29.77
N PRO A 35 -15.25 11.29 -30.31
CA PRO A 35 -14.86 11.13 -31.71
C PRO A 35 -15.90 11.73 -32.66
N LEU A 36 -15.46 12.25 -33.82
CA LEU A 36 -16.32 12.89 -34.80
C LEU A 36 -17.41 11.94 -35.33
N ALA A 37 -17.10 10.64 -35.42
CA ALA A 37 -18.06 9.61 -35.82
C ALA A 37 -19.25 9.47 -34.85
N GLN A 38 -19.13 10.01 -33.63
CA GLN A 38 -20.14 9.98 -32.59
C GLN A 38 -20.53 11.39 -32.15
N PHE A 39 -20.53 12.37 -33.06
CA PHE A 39 -20.70 13.79 -32.77
C PHE A 39 -21.98 14.16 -32.00
N ALA A 40 -23.01 13.33 -32.06
CA ALA A 40 -24.26 13.51 -31.30
C ALA A 40 -24.19 12.99 -29.85
N ALA A 41 -23.11 12.29 -29.47
CA ALA A 41 -22.92 11.76 -28.14
C ALA A 41 -22.05 12.68 -27.26
N LYS A 42 -22.09 12.42 -25.94
CA LYS A 42 -21.16 13.00 -24.94
C LYS A 42 -20.36 11.90 -24.31
N SER A 43 -19.03 12.01 -24.32
CA SER A 43 -18.12 11.03 -23.74
C SER A 43 -17.58 11.53 -22.40
N TYR A 44 -17.48 10.64 -21.43
CA TYR A 44 -16.92 10.95 -20.11
C TYR A 44 -16.25 9.72 -19.49
N GLN A 45 -15.33 9.96 -18.58
CA GLN A 45 -14.74 8.97 -17.70
C GLN A 45 -15.39 9.08 -16.33
N SER A 46 -15.88 7.97 -15.80
CA SER A 46 -16.44 7.89 -14.46
C SER A 46 -15.60 6.95 -13.61
N PRO A 47 -15.08 7.41 -12.46
CA PRO A 47 -14.44 6.50 -11.49
C PRO A 47 -15.44 5.45 -11.01
N SER A 48 -14.97 4.23 -10.83
CA SER A 48 -15.74 3.12 -10.26
C SER A 48 -14.84 2.33 -9.29
N PRO A 49 -15.34 1.87 -8.15
CA PRO A 49 -14.58 0.98 -7.27
C PRO A 49 -14.30 -0.34 -7.97
N TYR A 50 -13.24 -1.01 -7.57
CA TYR A 50 -12.97 -2.39 -8.00
C TYR A 50 -13.97 -3.37 -7.40
N GLY A 51 -14.29 -3.21 -6.12
CA GLY A 51 -15.12 -4.13 -5.34
C GLY A 51 -14.43 -4.54 -4.04
N ASN A 52 -14.06 -5.82 -3.92
CA ASN A 52 -13.37 -6.34 -2.75
C ASN A 52 -11.85 -6.38 -2.97
N VAL A 53 -11.10 -5.68 -2.12
CA VAL A 53 -9.65 -5.49 -2.25
C VAL A 53 -8.91 -6.28 -1.17
N LEU A 54 -7.92 -7.08 -1.54
CA LEU A 54 -6.98 -7.69 -0.60
C LEU A 54 -5.75 -6.78 -0.43
N ILE A 55 -5.42 -6.42 0.82
CA ILE A 55 -4.24 -5.63 1.18
C ILE A 55 -3.31 -6.50 2.02
N MET A 56 -2.16 -6.88 1.45
CA MET A 56 -1.11 -7.65 2.14
C MET A 56 0.05 -6.73 2.48
N SER A 57 0.29 -6.50 3.77
CA SER A 57 1.27 -5.53 4.24
C SER A 57 2.51 -6.17 4.88
N PRO A 58 3.67 -5.50 4.81
CA PRO A 58 4.95 -6.02 5.28
C PRO A 58 5.17 -5.75 6.76
N TRP A 59 6.29 -6.26 7.28
CA TRP A 59 6.68 -6.15 8.70
C TRP A 59 7.48 -4.87 9.03
N ASN A 60 8.12 -4.26 8.05
CA ASN A 60 9.06 -3.16 8.28
C ASN A 60 8.40 -1.81 8.62
N TYR A 61 7.24 -1.52 8.04
CA TYR A 61 6.38 -0.39 8.36
C TYR A 61 4.93 -0.87 8.52
N PRO A 62 4.64 -1.72 9.52
CA PRO A 62 3.38 -2.47 9.57
C PRO A 62 2.14 -1.58 9.67
N VAL A 63 2.21 -0.46 10.38
CA VAL A 63 1.08 0.46 10.51
C VAL A 63 0.88 1.29 9.25
N LEU A 64 1.96 1.90 8.75
CA LEU A 64 1.91 2.80 7.60
C LEU A 64 1.45 2.07 6.34
N LEU A 65 2.16 0.98 5.99
CA LEU A 65 1.91 0.24 4.75
C LEU A 65 0.66 -0.66 4.82
N THR A 66 -0.04 -0.67 5.93
CA THR A 66 -1.38 -1.23 6.06
C THR A 66 -2.44 -0.16 5.89
N LEU A 67 -2.29 0.96 6.59
CA LEU A 67 -3.34 1.97 6.66
C LEU A 67 -3.38 2.90 5.44
N GLU A 68 -2.24 3.24 4.82
CA GLU A 68 -2.25 4.09 3.61
C GLU A 68 -3.07 3.43 2.47
N PRO A 69 -2.76 2.20 2.02
CA PRO A 69 -3.55 1.58 0.95
C PRO A 69 -5.00 1.28 1.36
N LEU A 70 -5.27 1.09 2.66
CA LEU A 70 -6.63 0.93 3.16
C LEU A 70 -7.43 2.24 3.04
N VAL A 71 -6.84 3.38 3.39
CA VAL A 71 -7.47 4.70 3.22
C VAL A 71 -7.84 4.94 1.76
N ASP A 72 -6.94 4.61 0.84
CA ASP A 72 -7.17 4.76 -0.59
C ASP A 72 -8.27 3.81 -1.11
N ALA A 73 -8.25 2.55 -0.64
CA ALA A 73 -9.27 1.56 -1.00
C ALA A 73 -10.68 2.01 -0.54
N ILE A 74 -10.81 2.45 0.71
CA ILE A 74 -12.06 2.95 1.28
C ILE A 74 -12.52 4.22 0.56
N ALA A 75 -11.61 5.16 0.31
CA ALA A 75 -11.92 6.40 -0.37
C ALA A 75 -12.40 6.18 -1.82
N ALA A 76 -11.92 5.13 -2.46
CA ALA A 76 -12.38 4.72 -3.79
C ALA A 76 -13.71 3.93 -3.77
N GLY A 77 -14.28 3.66 -2.59
CA GLY A 77 -15.57 2.97 -2.43
C GLY A 77 -15.48 1.44 -2.42
N ASN A 78 -14.29 0.88 -2.11
CA ASN A 78 -14.09 -0.56 -2.03
C ASN A 78 -14.34 -1.09 -0.62
N THR A 79 -14.65 -2.38 -0.51
CA THR A 79 -14.48 -3.17 0.70
C THR A 79 -13.06 -3.74 0.74
N ALA A 80 -12.56 -4.10 1.92
CA ALA A 80 -11.19 -4.54 2.04
C ALA A 80 -11.01 -5.73 2.99
N VAL A 81 -10.16 -6.67 2.60
CA VAL A 81 -9.57 -7.66 3.50
C VAL A 81 -8.12 -7.28 3.72
N VAL A 82 -7.75 -7.08 4.98
CA VAL A 82 -6.41 -6.65 5.39
C VAL A 82 -5.67 -7.82 6.00
N LYS A 83 -4.50 -8.10 5.48
CA LYS A 83 -3.61 -9.16 5.95
C LYS A 83 -2.27 -8.57 6.41
N PRO A 84 -2.15 -8.18 7.70
CA PRO A 84 -0.90 -7.71 8.26
C PRO A 84 0.15 -8.83 8.33
N SER A 85 1.43 -8.44 8.34
CA SER A 85 2.51 -9.40 8.43
C SER A 85 2.56 -10.14 9.77
N ALA A 86 2.70 -11.47 9.73
CA ALA A 86 2.93 -12.31 10.91
C ALA A 86 4.28 -12.00 11.62
N TYR A 87 5.24 -11.38 10.93
CA TYR A 87 6.52 -10.99 11.52
C TYR A 87 6.45 -9.73 12.40
N ALA A 88 5.28 -9.08 12.47
CA ALA A 88 5.01 -7.96 13.36
C ALA A 88 3.73 -8.23 14.19
N PRO A 89 3.68 -9.30 15.02
CA PRO A 89 2.44 -9.79 15.62
C PRO A 89 1.78 -8.77 16.55
N VAL A 90 2.53 -8.04 17.33
CA VAL A 90 1.98 -7.00 18.22
C VAL A 90 1.29 -5.90 17.40
N SER A 91 1.94 -5.42 16.34
CA SER A 91 1.34 -4.40 15.46
C SER A 91 0.13 -4.94 14.71
N ALA A 92 0.17 -6.22 14.30
CA ALA A 92 -0.92 -6.87 13.61
C ALA A 92 -2.18 -6.98 14.48
N ASN A 93 -2.02 -7.36 15.77
CA ASN A 93 -3.14 -7.42 16.71
C ASN A 93 -3.72 -6.02 16.99
N VAL A 94 -2.87 -5.01 17.23
CA VAL A 94 -3.34 -3.63 17.43
C VAL A 94 -4.09 -3.10 16.22
N LEU A 95 -3.61 -3.41 15.01
CA LEU A 95 -4.30 -3.02 13.77
C LEU A 95 -5.65 -3.74 13.64
N LYS A 96 -5.71 -5.01 14.00
CA LYS A 96 -6.97 -5.76 14.02
C LYS A 96 -7.98 -5.10 14.97
N ASP A 97 -7.61 -4.93 16.25
CA ASP A 97 -8.48 -4.35 17.26
C ASP A 97 -8.98 -2.95 16.82
N LEU A 98 -8.08 -2.10 16.30
CA LEU A 98 -8.42 -0.77 15.81
C LEU A 98 -9.40 -0.81 14.64
N LEU A 99 -9.18 -1.68 13.67
CA LEU A 99 -10.02 -1.73 12.47
C LEU A 99 -11.38 -2.37 12.74
N GLU A 100 -11.44 -3.37 13.62
CA GLU A 100 -12.71 -3.99 14.07
C GLU A 100 -13.54 -3.03 14.95
N GLU A 101 -12.91 -2.11 15.67
CA GLU A 101 -13.61 -1.03 16.39
C GLU A 101 -14.18 0.03 15.41
N CYS A 102 -13.47 0.31 14.31
CA CYS A 102 -13.85 1.37 13.38
C CYS A 102 -14.84 0.93 12.30
N PHE A 103 -14.82 -0.34 11.90
CA PHE A 103 -15.55 -0.85 10.74
C PHE A 103 -16.22 -2.20 11.02
N PRO A 104 -17.42 -2.44 10.49
CA PRO A 104 -18.01 -3.77 10.50
C PRO A 104 -17.22 -4.71 9.58
N PRO A 105 -17.14 -6.02 9.89
CA PRO A 105 -16.32 -6.99 9.16
C PRO A 105 -16.72 -7.16 7.69
N GLU A 106 -17.97 -6.85 7.34
CA GLU A 106 -18.46 -6.87 5.95
C GLU A 106 -17.85 -5.74 5.11
N TYR A 107 -17.32 -4.71 5.77
CA TYR A 107 -16.69 -3.58 5.09
C TYR A 107 -15.18 -3.64 5.12
N VAL A 108 -14.59 -3.89 6.31
CA VAL A 108 -13.15 -4.10 6.47
C VAL A 108 -12.92 -5.29 7.40
N ALA A 109 -12.39 -6.37 6.87
CA ALA A 109 -12.02 -7.55 7.64
C ALA A 109 -10.51 -7.64 7.83
N VAL A 110 -10.05 -8.13 8.99
CA VAL A 110 -8.62 -8.34 9.26
C VAL A 110 -8.35 -9.82 9.49
N VAL A 111 -7.47 -10.39 8.67
CA VAL A 111 -7.05 -11.78 8.78
C VAL A 111 -5.62 -11.81 9.33
N LEU A 112 -5.45 -12.35 10.53
CA LEU A 112 -4.15 -12.62 11.13
C LEU A 112 -3.64 -13.99 10.68
N GLY A 113 -2.34 -14.22 10.85
CA GLY A 113 -1.72 -15.52 10.57
C GLY A 113 -0.52 -15.43 9.65
N GLY A 114 0.03 -16.57 9.27
CA GLY A 114 1.29 -16.69 8.56
C GLY A 114 1.16 -17.09 7.09
N ARG A 115 1.96 -18.07 6.71
CA ARG A 115 2.04 -18.54 5.32
C ARG A 115 0.77 -19.26 4.87
N GLU A 116 0.17 -20.05 5.75
CA GLU A 116 -1.04 -20.81 5.43
C GLU A 116 -2.21 -19.90 5.14
N GLU A 117 -2.43 -18.88 5.97
CA GLU A 117 -3.48 -17.89 5.76
C GLU A 117 -3.23 -17.02 4.53
N ASN A 118 -1.96 -16.70 4.24
CA ASN A 118 -1.62 -16.00 2.99
C ASN A 118 -1.99 -16.85 1.77
N GLN A 119 -1.69 -18.17 1.80
CA GLN A 119 -2.02 -19.07 0.71
C GLN A 119 -3.53 -19.25 0.57
N ALA A 120 -4.26 -19.40 1.68
CA ALA A 120 -5.71 -19.52 1.68
C ALA A 120 -6.35 -18.26 1.05
N LEU A 121 -5.96 -17.07 1.51
CA LEU A 121 -6.46 -15.81 0.93
C LEU A 121 -6.17 -15.68 -0.57
N LEU A 122 -5.00 -16.12 -1.02
CA LEU A 122 -4.64 -16.05 -2.42
C LEU A 122 -5.34 -17.09 -3.31
N GLN A 123 -6.09 -18.06 -2.74
CA GLN A 123 -7.00 -18.93 -3.48
C GLN A 123 -8.39 -18.28 -3.68
N GLU A 124 -8.73 -17.31 -2.85
CA GLU A 124 -10.01 -16.62 -2.94
C GLU A 124 -10.01 -15.58 -4.07
N LYS A 125 -11.20 -15.26 -4.56
CA LYS A 125 -11.38 -14.26 -5.60
C LYS A 125 -11.48 -12.86 -4.99
N PHE A 126 -10.54 -12.00 -5.39
CA PHE A 126 -10.58 -10.56 -5.11
C PHE A 126 -10.69 -9.77 -6.42
N ASP A 127 -11.23 -8.57 -6.34
CA ASP A 127 -11.33 -7.67 -7.49
C ASP A 127 -10.06 -6.83 -7.68
N LYS A 128 -9.24 -6.70 -6.62
CA LYS A 128 -7.91 -6.07 -6.64
C LYS A 128 -7.05 -6.65 -5.54
N ILE A 129 -5.75 -6.83 -5.80
CA ILE A 129 -4.77 -7.16 -4.75
C ILE A 129 -3.70 -6.06 -4.71
N PHE A 130 -3.47 -5.51 -3.52
CA PHE A 130 -2.34 -4.66 -3.21
C PHE A 130 -1.40 -5.40 -2.26
N SER A 131 -0.16 -5.62 -2.65
CA SER A 131 0.79 -6.40 -1.84
C SER A 131 2.15 -5.73 -1.79
N THR A 132 2.63 -5.54 -0.57
CA THR A 132 3.99 -5.04 -0.29
C THR A 132 4.82 -6.15 0.33
N GLY A 133 5.96 -6.48 -0.28
CA GLY A 133 6.79 -7.56 0.23
C GLY A 133 8.01 -7.88 -0.61
N SER A 134 8.49 -9.11 -0.53
CA SER A 134 9.62 -9.57 -1.34
C SER A 134 9.21 -9.89 -2.78
N VAL A 135 10.18 -9.90 -3.70
CA VAL A 135 9.98 -10.31 -5.09
C VAL A 135 9.39 -11.73 -5.18
N ALA A 136 9.84 -12.64 -4.31
CA ALA A 136 9.32 -14.02 -4.28
C ALA A 136 7.83 -14.05 -3.93
N VAL A 137 7.41 -13.31 -2.91
CA VAL A 137 5.99 -13.17 -2.55
C VAL A 137 5.20 -12.50 -3.66
N GLY A 138 5.75 -11.45 -4.27
CA GLY A 138 5.08 -10.77 -5.39
C GLY A 138 4.80 -11.69 -6.57
N LYS A 139 5.73 -12.59 -6.91
CA LYS A 139 5.50 -13.61 -7.95
C LYS A 139 4.35 -14.55 -7.59
N GLN A 140 4.30 -15.05 -6.35
CA GLN A 140 3.21 -15.91 -5.88
C GLN A 140 1.85 -15.18 -5.93
N VAL A 141 1.82 -13.92 -5.55
CA VAL A 141 0.61 -13.09 -5.65
C VAL A 141 0.15 -12.97 -7.12
N MET A 142 1.06 -12.69 -8.03
CA MET A 142 0.73 -12.60 -9.46
C MET A 142 0.21 -13.92 -10.03
N GLU A 143 0.87 -15.04 -9.70
CA GLU A 143 0.48 -16.38 -10.15
C GLU A 143 -0.94 -16.73 -9.67
N SER A 144 -1.25 -16.42 -8.41
CA SER A 144 -2.58 -16.67 -7.85
C SER A 144 -3.63 -15.73 -8.46
N ALA A 145 -3.33 -14.45 -8.59
CA ALA A 145 -4.22 -13.46 -9.17
C ALA A 145 -4.58 -13.75 -10.64
N ALA A 146 -3.64 -14.32 -11.40
CA ALA A 146 -3.86 -14.68 -12.80
C ALA A 146 -5.01 -15.67 -13.01
N ARG A 147 -5.31 -16.54 -12.03
CA ARG A 147 -6.42 -17.51 -12.11
C ARG A 147 -7.78 -16.83 -12.21
N HIS A 148 -7.90 -15.64 -11.62
CA HIS A 148 -9.14 -14.86 -11.59
C HIS A 148 -9.07 -13.58 -12.43
N LEU A 149 -7.96 -13.38 -13.16
CA LEU A 149 -7.65 -12.14 -13.89
C LEU A 149 -7.70 -10.91 -12.98
N THR A 150 -7.37 -11.09 -11.68
CA THR A 150 -7.38 -10.02 -10.69
C THR A 150 -6.22 -9.07 -10.94
N PRO A 151 -6.45 -7.76 -11.11
CA PRO A 151 -5.38 -6.78 -11.23
C PRO A 151 -4.60 -6.67 -9.91
N VAL A 152 -3.26 -6.61 -10.01
CA VAL A 152 -2.38 -6.50 -8.84
C VAL A 152 -1.61 -5.19 -8.86
N THR A 153 -1.33 -4.66 -7.66
CA THR A 153 -0.32 -3.63 -7.43
C THR A 153 0.70 -4.20 -6.46
N LEU A 154 1.95 -4.22 -6.88
CA LEU A 154 3.05 -4.82 -6.12
C LEU A 154 4.09 -3.77 -5.79
N GLU A 155 4.34 -3.58 -4.49
CA GLU A 155 5.43 -2.80 -3.95
C GLU A 155 6.49 -3.77 -3.43
N LEU A 156 7.58 -3.91 -4.16
CA LEU A 156 8.58 -4.95 -3.92
C LEU A 156 9.93 -4.36 -3.53
N GLY A 157 10.84 -5.25 -3.12
CA GLY A 157 12.20 -4.90 -2.84
C GLY A 157 12.96 -4.41 -4.08
N GLY A 158 14.00 -3.65 -3.84
CA GLY A 158 14.86 -3.12 -4.88
C GLY A 158 16.30 -2.98 -4.41
N LYS A 159 17.19 -2.72 -5.35
CA LYS A 159 18.58 -2.34 -5.12
C LYS A 159 18.72 -0.88 -5.53
N SER A 160 18.73 0.02 -4.56
CA SER A 160 18.90 1.47 -4.82
C SER A 160 20.36 1.83 -4.62
N PRO A 161 21.19 1.90 -5.70
CA PRO A 161 22.61 2.22 -5.58
C PRO A 161 22.78 3.66 -5.08
N CYS A 162 23.74 3.86 -4.19
CA CYS A 162 24.16 5.19 -3.75
C CYS A 162 25.56 5.48 -4.27
N ILE A 163 25.65 6.33 -5.28
CA ILE A 163 26.92 6.70 -5.90
C ILE A 163 27.40 8.00 -5.28
N VAL A 164 28.62 7.97 -4.72
CA VAL A 164 29.28 9.15 -4.16
C VAL A 164 30.44 9.54 -5.06
N GLU A 165 30.28 10.66 -5.76
CA GLU A 165 31.29 11.16 -6.66
C GLU A 165 32.45 11.85 -5.91
N LYS A 166 33.68 11.85 -6.51
CA LYS A 166 34.89 12.39 -5.91
C LYS A 166 34.78 13.86 -5.51
N SER A 167 34.01 14.66 -6.23
CA SER A 167 33.74 16.06 -5.92
C SER A 167 32.83 16.30 -4.73
N SER A 168 32.18 15.24 -4.22
CA SER A 168 31.22 15.34 -3.14
C SER A 168 31.86 15.67 -1.78
N LYS A 169 31.10 16.32 -0.90
CA LYS A 169 31.50 16.52 0.51
C LYS A 169 31.40 15.18 1.27
N ILE A 170 32.47 14.37 1.23
CA ILE A 170 32.50 12.98 1.73
C ILE A 170 31.94 12.84 3.15
N ARG A 171 32.33 13.70 4.10
CA ARG A 171 31.81 13.65 5.48
C ARG A 171 30.29 13.84 5.55
N LEU A 172 29.73 14.73 4.72
CA LEU A 172 28.30 14.96 4.67
C LEU A 172 27.57 13.80 4.01
N ALA A 173 28.11 13.27 2.91
CA ALA A 173 27.62 12.10 2.22
C ALA A 173 27.56 10.89 3.19
N ALA A 174 28.65 10.59 3.88
CA ALA A 174 28.73 9.51 4.85
C ALA A 174 27.66 9.64 5.95
N ARG A 175 27.50 10.84 6.54
CA ARG A 175 26.46 11.07 7.57
C ARG A 175 25.04 10.83 7.04
N ARG A 176 24.75 11.29 5.82
CA ARG A 176 23.43 11.10 5.18
C ARG A 176 23.16 9.65 4.84
N ILE A 177 24.18 8.95 4.33
CA ILE A 177 24.10 7.52 4.01
C ILE A 177 23.85 6.71 5.28
N VAL A 178 24.64 6.94 6.33
CA VAL A 178 24.46 6.26 7.62
C VAL A 178 23.07 6.55 8.18
N PHE A 179 22.64 7.80 8.20
CA PHE A 179 21.31 8.16 8.66
C PHE A 179 20.22 7.43 7.86
N GLY A 180 20.26 7.48 6.53
CA GLY A 180 19.28 6.80 5.66
C GLY A 180 19.29 5.28 5.84
N LYS A 181 20.50 4.68 5.96
CA LYS A 181 20.65 3.24 6.10
C LYS A 181 20.15 2.71 7.44
N PHE A 182 20.36 3.44 8.52
CA PHE A 182 19.99 3.01 9.87
C PHE A 182 18.58 3.48 10.31
N ILE A 183 17.88 4.25 9.48
CA ILE A 183 16.45 4.51 9.70
C ILE A 183 15.72 3.17 9.80
N ASN A 184 14.84 3.07 10.78
CA ASN A 184 14.00 1.90 11.03
C ASN A 184 14.83 0.59 11.12
N CYS A 185 15.95 0.64 11.83
CA CYS A 185 16.86 -0.48 12.04
C CYS A 185 17.38 -1.12 10.75
N GLY A 186 17.53 -0.34 9.68
CA GLY A 186 18.02 -0.81 8.38
C GLY A 186 17.00 -1.54 7.53
N SER A 187 15.75 -1.57 7.95
CA SER A 187 14.66 -2.20 7.20
C SER A 187 14.06 -1.31 6.10
N ASN A 188 14.71 -0.18 5.81
CA ASN A 188 14.30 0.72 4.75
C ASN A 188 15.00 0.39 3.44
N LEU A 189 14.25 0.26 2.34
CA LEU A 189 14.76 -0.07 1.01
C LEU A 189 15.52 1.08 0.33
N LEU A 190 15.46 2.29 0.85
CA LEU A 190 15.99 3.49 0.19
C LEU A 190 17.52 3.61 0.18
N CYS A 191 18.28 2.69 0.76
CA CYS A 191 19.74 2.74 0.78
C CYS A 191 20.39 1.36 0.84
N TRP A 192 20.60 0.76 -0.31
CA TRP A 192 21.59 -0.32 -0.43
C TRP A 192 22.91 0.30 -0.86
N ILE A 193 23.93 0.18 0.02
CA ILE A 193 25.31 0.43 -0.35
C ILE A 193 25.87 -0.92 -0.81
N THR A 194 26.16 -1.06 -2.07
CA THR A 194 27.02 -2.11 -2.60
C THR A 194 28.44 -1.58 -2.62
#